data_83909bb1eec5f4f92a97ea4923fd8749
#
_entry.id   83909bb1eec5f4f92a97ea4923fd8749
#
_cell.length_a   1.000
_cell.length_b   1.000
_cell.length_c   1.000
_cell.angle_alpha   90.00
_cell.angle_beta   90.00
_cell.angle_gamma   90.00
#
_symmetry.space_group_name_H-M   'P 1'
#
loop_
_entity.id
_entity.type
_entity.pdbx_description
1 polymer ?
#
loop_
_entity_poly.entity_id
_entity_poly.type
_entity_poly.pdbx_seq_one_letter_code
_entity_poly.pdbx_strand_id
1 'polypeptide(L)'
;TQKEIDGGAIAESEGNYMKFTDAITPANAVDIAKEILFSLDPRLRSQDLLLYCSQDFVDKYNEGYLLTHGGIPYNTQYGQQAVEGSNGKLKFCPLYNKAGSKFMHVTTKSNMLVGYDQMGDVENVMVKEYAPFILSYIATMFFGVQFETLDKRRFKTIEITV
;
A
#
# COMPACT_ATOMS: atom_id res chain seq x y z
N THR A 1 1.21 7.81 -8.90
CA THR A 1 0.43 6.71 -9.53
C THR A 1 -0.35 7.21 -10.74
N GLN A 2 -1.14 8.30 -10.64
CA GLN A 2 -1.89 8.81 -11.80
C GLN A 2 -0.97 9.17 -12.97
N LYS A 3 0.17 9.80 -12.72
CA LYS A 3 1.16 10.15 -13.74
C LYS A 3 1.72 8.93 -14.48
N GLU A 4 1.96 7.83 -13.77
CA GLU A 4 2.44 6.57 -14.34
C GLU A 4 1.34 5.86 -15.15
N ILE A 5 0.07 6.01 -14.76
CA ILE A 5 -1.09 5.52 -15.54
C ILE A 5 -1.21 6.33 -16.82
N ASP A 6 -1.18 7.65 -16.74
CA ASP A 6 -1.27 8.55 -17.90
C ASP A 6 -0.08 8.37 -18.85
N GLY A 7 1.10 8.01 -18.31
CA GLY A 7 2.31 7.70 -19.07
C GLY A 7 2.37 6.27 -19.63
N GLY A 8 1.38 5.42 -19.33
CA GLY A 8 1.32 4.03 -19.81
C GLY A 8 2.24 3.04 -19.10
N ALA A 9 2.99 3.47 -18.09
CA ALA A 9 3.85 2.57 -17.30
C ALA A 9 3.03 1.65 -16.35
N ILE A 10 1.81 2.08 -16.00
CA ILE A 10 0.82 1.30 -15.27
C ILE A 10 -0.41 1.20 -16.17
N ALA A 11 -0.68 0.02 -16.71
CA ALA A 11 -1.77 -0.22 -17.64
C ALA A 11 -2.29 -1.65 -17.55
N GLU A 12 -3.54 -1.86 -17.92
CA GLU A 12 -4.14 -3.21 -18.01
C GLU A 12 -3.39 -4.10 -19.01
N SER A 13 -2.92 -3.53 -20.13
CA SER A 13 -2.12 -4.22 -21.15
C SER A 13 -0.82 -4.80 -20.58
N GLU A 14 -0.22 -4.11 -19.60
CA GLU A 14 0.99 -4.56 -18.91
C GLU A 14 0.69 -5.57 -17.80
N GLY A 15 -0.58 -5.74 -17.42
CA GLY A 15 -1.03 -6.64 -16.37
C GLY A 15 -0.70 -6.18 -14.94
N ASN A 16 -0.21 -4.96 -14.78
CA ASN A 16 0.13 -4.34 -13.50
C ASN A 16 -0.93 -3.36 -12.98
N TYR A 17 -2.07 -3.26 -13.66
CA TYR A 17 -3.21 -2.42 -13.29
C TYR A 17 -4.51 -3.21 -13.30
N MET A 18 -5.42 -2.83 -12.42
CA MET A 18 -6.77 -3.35 -12.34
C MET A 18 -7.70 -2.26 -11.82
N LYS A 19 -8.90 -2.19 -12.35
CA LYS A 19 -9.89 -1.19 -11.96
C LYS A 19 -11.19 -1.85 -11.54
N PHE A 20 -11.71 -1.44 -10.39
CA PHE A 20 -13.06 -1.75 -9.92
C PHE A 20 -13.97 -0.54 -10.11
N THR A 21 -15.09 -0.75 -10.78
CA THR A 21 -16.10 0.29 -11.04
C THR A 21 -17.09 0.44 -9.91
N ASP A 22 -17.31 -0.63 -9.16
CA ASP A 22 -18.28 -0.66 -8.08
C ASP A 22 -17.69 -0.06 -6.80
N ALA A 23 -18.54 0.67 -6.06
CA ALA A 23 -18.16 1.19 -4.75
C ALA A 23 -17.90 0.03 -3.77
N ILE A 24 -16.87 0.18 -2.95
CA ILE A 24 -16.53 -0.82 -1.93
C ILE A 24 -17.53 -0.73 -0.78
N THR A 25 -18.22 -1.83 -0.54
CA THR A 25 -19.17 -2.03 0.56
C THR A 25 -18.73 -3.23 1.41
N PRO A 26 -19.22 -3.38 2.65
CA PRO A 26 -18.92 -4.58 3.43
C PRO A 26 -19.32 -5.88 2.72
N ALA A 27 -20.40 -5.86 1.92
CA ALA A 27 -20.88 -7.04 1.21
C ALA A 27 -19.92 -7.54 0.12
N ASN A 28 -19.18 -6.65 -0.56
CA ASN A 28 -18.29 -7.00 -1.67
C ASN A 28 -16.80 -6.93 -1.34
N ALA A 29 -16.41 -6.35 -0.19
CA ALA A 29 -15.02 -6.11 0.16
C ALA A 29 -14.18 -7.41 0.23
N VAL A 30 -14.77 -8.51 0.71
CA VAL A 30 -14.11 -9.82 0.78
C VAL A 30 -13.87 -10.39 -0.61
N ASP A 31 -14.85 -10.29 -1.49
CA ASP A 31 -14.76 -10.79 -2.87
C ASP A 31 -13.77 -9.97 -3.69
N ILE A 32 -13.77 -8.64 -3.53
CA ILE A 32 -12.78 -7.74 -4.13
C ILE A 32 -11.36 -8.12 -3.67
N ALA A 33 -11.15 -8.36 -2.38
CA ALA A 33 -9.84 -8.77 -1.88
C ALA A 33 -9.37 -10.11 -2.44
N LYS A 34 -10.28 -11.08 -2.62
CA LYS A 34 -10.01 -12.36 -3.29
C LYS A 34 -9.71 -12.18 -4.77
N GLU A 35 -10.47 -11.34 -5.45
CA GLU A 35 -10.25 -11.04 -6.87
C GLU A 35 -8.90 -10.37 -7.09
N ILE A 36 -8.52 -9.42 -6.23
CA ILE A 36 -7.16 -8.86 -6.24
C ILE A 36 -6.12 -9.99 -6.14
N LEU A 37 -6.24 -10.88 -5.17
CA LEU A 37 -5.32 -12.00 -4.97
C LEU A 37 -5.21 -12.89 -6.21
N PHE A 38 -6.34 -13.26 -6.82
CA PHE A 38 -6.36 -14.15 -7.98
C PHE A 38 -5.89 -13.48 -9.27
N SER A 39 -5.99 -12.15 -9.35
CA SER A 39 -5.50 -11.36 -10.49
C SER A 39 -3.99 -11.12 -10.49
N LEU A 40 -3.29 -11.51 -9.41
CA LEU A 40 -1.83 -11.37 -9.31
C LEU A 40 -1.11 -12.40 -10.20
N ASP A 41 0.02 -11.98 -10.78
CA ASP A 41 0.92 -12.90 -11.47
C ASP A 41 1.36 -14.05 -10.53
N PRO A 42 1.43 -15.31 -11.00
CA PRO A 42 1.82 -16.45 -10.16
C PRO A 42 3.16 -16.28 -9.45
N ARG A 43 4.12 -15.59 -10.08
CA ARG A 43 5.44 -15.30 -9.49
C ARG A 43 5.34 -14.30 -8.35
N LEU A 44 4.50 -13.27 -8.51
CA LEU A 44 4.22 -12.30 -7.46
C LEU A 44 3.49 -12.99 -6.30
N ARG A 45 2.46 -13.77 -6.61
CA ARG A 45 1.62 -14.46 -5.61
C ARG A 45 2.37 -15.50 -4.75
N SER A 46 3.52 -15.99 -5.23
CA SER A 46 4.37 -16.91 -4.47
C SER A 46 5.18 -16.24 -3.35
N GLN A 47 5.31 -14.91 -3.37
CA GLN A 47 6.11 -14.11 -2.45
C GLN A 47 5.29 -13.59 -1.27
N ASP A 48 5.98 -13.05 -0.25
CA ASP A 48 5.32 -12.31 0.84
C ASP A 48 4.96 -10.91 0.36
N LEU A 49 3.66 -10.62 0.33
CA LEU A 49 3.09 -9.42 -0.24
C LEU A 49 2.46 -8.52 0.79
N LEU A 50 2.52 -7.22 0.52
CA LEU A 50 1.82 -6.20 1.27
C LEU A 50 0.80 -5.51 0.36
N LEU A 51 -0.46 -5.48 0.81
CA LEU A 51 -1.51 -4.69 0.20
C LEU A 51 -1.62 -3.35 0.92
N TYR A 52 -1.07 -2.31 0.31
CA TYR A 52 -1.18 -0.94 0.82
C TYR A 52 -2.54 -0.36 0.48
N CYS A 53 -3.38 -0.22 1.48
CA CYS A 53 -4.76 0.23 1.35
C CYS A 53 -5.12 1.31 2.39
N SER A 54 -6.34 1.84 2.34
CA SER A 54 -6.88 2.67 3.40
C SER A 54 -7.35 1.82 4.59
N GLN A 55 -7.43 2.41 5.76
CA GLN A 55 -8.01 1.75 6.94
C GLN A 55 -9.49 1.40 6.70
N ASP A 56 -10.24 2.29 6.03
CA ASP A 56 -11.64 2.09 5.68
C ASP A 56 -11.87 0.79 4.86
N PHE A 57 -10.95 0.45 3.97
CA PHE A 57 -11.02 -0.81 3.23
C PHE A 57 -10.89 -2.03 4.15
N VAL A 58 -9.97 -1.98 5.11
CA VAL A 58 -9.77 -3.08 6.08
C VAL A 58 -10.97 -3.23 6.99
N ASP A 59 -11.57 -2.11 7.43
CA ASP A 59 -12.76 -2.12 8.27
C ASP A 59 -13.96 -2.72 7.52
N LYS A 60 -14.19 -2.32 6.27
CA LYS A 60 -15.22 -2.91 5.41
C LYS A 60 -14.97 -4.40 5.12
N TYR A 61 -13.70 -4.79 4.95
CA TYR A 61 -13.33 -6.19 4.79
C TYR A 61 -13.65 -7.02 6.04
N ASN A 62 -13.33 -6.50 7.23
CA ASN A 62 -13.63 -7.18 8.50
C ASN A 62 -15.13 -7.33 8.73
N GLU A 63 -15.89 -6.27 8.47
CA GLU A 63 -17.35 -6.32 8.56
C GLU A 63 -17.94 -7.31 7.55
N GLY A 64 -17.50 -7.30 6.31
CA GLY A 64 -17.92 -8.24 5.28
C GLY A 64 -17.58 -9.69 5.62
N TYR A 65 -16.40 -9.92 6.19
CA TYR A 65 -15.99 -11.24 6.65
C TYR A 65 -16.89 -11.74 7.78
N LEU A 66 -17.22 -10.89 8.74
CA LEU A 66 -18.13 -11.20 9.85
C LEU A 66 -19.53 -11.56 9.32
N LEU A 67 -20.04 -10.81 8.35
CA LEU A 67 -21.35 -11.06 7.73
C LEU A 67 -21.38 -12.40 6.98
N THR A 68 -20.29 -12.76 6.32
CA THR A 68 -20.21 -13.96 5.48
C THR A 68 -19.93 -15.23 6.31
N HIS A 69 -19.06 -15.15 7.30
CA HIS A 69 -18.55 -16.31 8.03
C HIS A 69 -19.03 -16.38 9.50
N GLY A 70 -19.71 -15.35 9.98
CA GLY A 70 -20.19 -15.27 11.36
C GLY A 70 -19.10 -15.22 12.43
N GLY A 71 -17.85 -14.88 12.06
CA GLY A 71 -16.71 -14.81 12.94
C GLY A 71 -15.69 -13.76 12.52
N ILE A 72 -14.79 -13.38 13.47
CA ILE A 72 -13.71 -12.43 13.21
C ILE A 72 -12.69 -13.04 12.25
N PRO A 73 -12.12 -12.26 11.31
CA PRO A 73 -11.12 -12.75 10.39
C PRO A 73 -9.94 -13.42 11.07
N TYR A 74 -9.53 -14.52 10.52
CA TYR A 74 -8.39 -15.30 10.98
C TYR A 74 -7.08 -14.48 10.92
N ASN A 75 -6.21 -14.56 11.92
CA ASN A 75 -4.91 -13.88 12.05
C ASN A 75 -4.88 -12.48 12.67
N THR A 76 -5.86 -12.06 13.41
CA THR A 76 -5.73 -10.86 14.27
C THR A 76 -4.65 -11.02 15.34
N GLN A 77 -4.25 -12.25 15.65
CA GLN A 77 -3.26 -12.59 16.68
C GLN A 77 -1.86 -12.00 16.40
N TYR A 78 -1.51 -11.73 15.15
CA TYR A 78 -0.18 -11.23 14.76
C TYR A 78 -0.17 -9.75 14.36
N GLY A 79 -1.23 -9.00 14.62
CA GLY A 79 -1.31 -7.57 14.30
C GLY A 79 -1.30 -7.25 12.80
N GLN A 80 -1.21 -8.26 11.94
CA GLN A 80 -1.34 -8.13 10.49
C GLN A 80 -2.36 -9.14 9.99
N GLN A 81 -3.45 -8.62 9.47
CA GLN A 81 -4.49 -9.41 8.84
C GLN A 81 -4.07 -9.78 7.42
N ALA A 82 -4.23 -11.05 7.05
CA ALA A 82 -4.00 -11.52 5.70
C ALA A 82 -5.33 -11.68 4.95
N VAL A 83 -5.28 -11.53 3.63
CA VAL A 83 -6.41 -11.80 2.74
C VAL A 83 -6.73 -13.29 2.78
N GLU A 84 -8.02 -13.62 2.86
CA GLU A 84 -8.51 -14.99 2.83
C GLU A 84 -8.06 -15.71 1.55
N GLY A 85 -7.60 -16.95 1.68
CA GLY A 85 -7.09 -17.76 0.56
C GLY A 85 -5.63 -17.49 0.19
N SER A 86 -4.96 -16.51 0.81
CA SER A 86 -3.56 -16.19 0.52
C SER A 86 -2.55 -17.04 1.31
N ASN A 87 -3.00 -17.91 2.22
CA ASN A 87 -2.13 -18.64 3.16
C ASN A 87 -1.19 -17.72 3.97
N GLY A 88 -1.67 -16.51 4.32
CA GLY A 88 -0.90 -15.53 5.07
C GLY A 88 0.13 -14.75 4.24
N LYS A 89 0.22 -14.97 2.92
CA LYS A 89 1.20 -14.29 2.05
C LYS A 89 0.81 -12.87 1.70
N LEU A 90 -0.48 -12.61 1.41
CA LEU A 90 -0.94 -11.25 1.14
C LEU A 90 -1.50 -10.63 2.41
N LYS A 91 -0.73 -9.70 2.99
CA LYS A 91 -1.07 -9.03 4.25
C LYS A 91 -1.56 -7.62 4.00
N PHE A 92 -2.57 -7.19 4.75
CA PHE A 92 -3.02 -5.80 4.75
C PHE A 92 -1.98 -4.90 5.42
N CYS A 93 -1.71 -3.77 4.79
CA CYS A 93 -0.89 -2.69 5.32
C CYS A 93 -1.69 -1.39 5.24
N PRO A 94 -2.58 -1.14 6.22
CA PRO A 94 -3.39 0.07 6.21
C PRO A 94 -2.52 1.30 6.46
N LEU A 95 -2.73 2.33 5.63
CA LEU A 95 -2.05 3.61 5.73
C LEU A 95 -3.10 4.70 5.93
N TYR A 96 -2.99 5.47 7.03
CA TYR A 96 -3.95 6.54 7.34
C TYR A 96 -3.94 7.66 6.29
N ASN A 97 -2.78 7.91 5.67
CA ASN A 97 -2.64 8.91 4.60
C ASN A 97 -3.26 8.48 3.26
N LYS A 98 -3.76 7.25 3.18
CA LYS A 98 -4.55 6.75 2.06
C LYS A 98 -6.06 6.90 2.24
N ALA A 99 -6.51 7.55 3.30
CA ALA A 99 -7.92 7.87 3.47
C ALA A 99 -8.43 8.69 2.27
N GLY A 100 -9.53 8.23 1.64
CA GLY A 100 -10.07 8.81 0.40
C GLY A 100 -9.24 8.58 -0.87
N SER A 101 -8.15 7.81 -0.81
CA SER A 101 -7.37 7.45 -2.00
C SER A 101 -8.07 6.35 -2.78
N LYS A 102 -8.24 6.58 -4.07
CA LYS A 102 -8.78 5.57 -5.00
C LYS A 102 -7.76 4.51 -5.42
N PHE A 103 -6.51 4.61 -5.00
CA PHE A 103 -5.46 3.67 -5.39
C PHE A 103 -4.99 2.81 -4.22
N MET A 104 -4.96 1.51 -4.46
CA MET A 104 -4.28 0.53 -3.62
C MET A 104 -3.11 -0.08 -4.39
N HIS A 105 -2.11 -0.57 -3.67
CA HIS A 105 -0.92 -1.17 -4.28
C HIS A 105 -0.58 -2.50 -3.62
N VAL A 106 -0.31 -3.49 -4.46
CA VAL A 106 0.26 -4.77 -4.02
C VAL A 106 1.71 -4.83 -4.46
N THR A 107 2.60 -5.02 -3.52
CA THR A 107 4.03 -5.16 -3.82
C THR A 107 4.76 -5.89 -2.69
N THR A 108 6.00 -6.29 -2.95
CA THR A 108 6.91 -6.81 -1.92
C THR A 108 7.61 -5.65 -1.22
N LYS A 109 8.01 -5.85 0.03
CA LYS A 109 8.78 -4.85 0.78
C LYS A 109 10.10 -4.49 0.08
N SER A 110 10.73 -5.46 -0.58
CA SER A 110 12.00 -5.27 -1.31
C SER A 110 11.89 -4.39 -2.55
N ASN A 111 10.67 -4.20 -3.09
CA ASN A 111 10.44 -3.35 -4.26
C ASN A 111 10.34 -1.86 -3.93
N MET A 112 10.35 -1.51 -2.64
CA MET A 112 10.32 -0.12 -2.20
C MET A 112 11.73 0.34 -1.83
N LEU A 113 12.21 1.36 -2.54
CA LEU A 113 13.52 1.93 -2.34
C LEU A 113 13.41 3.29 -1.68
N VAL A 114 14.28 3.53 -0.72
CA VAL A 114 14.52 4.85 -0.14
C VAL A 114 15.94 5.26 -0.51
N GLY A 115 16.06 6.39 -1.19
CA GLY A 115 17.34 6.95 -1.59
C GLY A 115 17.61 8.28 -0.86
N TYR A 116 18.85 8.50 -0.49
CA TYR A 116 19.37 9.76 0.06
C TYR A 116 20.74 10.03 -0.56
N ASP A 117 21.08 11.31 -0.69
CA ASP A 117 22.32 11.71 -1.38
C ASP A 117 23.54 11.50 -0.48
N GLN A 118 23.43 11.88 0.79
CA GLN A 118 24.50 11.74 1.79
C GLN A 118 23.97 11.09 3.08
N MET A 119 24.87 10.40 3.78
CA MET A 119 24.51 9.65 5.00
C MET A 119 23.94 10.52 6.14
N GLY A 120 24.15 11.83 6.12
CA GLY A 120 23.62 12.80 7.08
C GLY A 120 22.33 13.50 6.65
N ASP A 121 21.87 13.30 5.42
CA ASP A 121 20.75 14.08 4.86
C ASP A 121 19.38 13.74 5.49
N VAL A 122 19.28 12.59 6.14
CA VAL A 122 18.04 12.15 6.80
C VAL A 122 17.91 12.71 8.21
N GLU A 123 19.02 13.07 8.85
CA GLU A 123 19.08 13.47 10.27
C GLU A 123 19.80 14.80 10.49
N ASN A 124 19.84 15.69 9.50
CA ASN A 124 20.54 16.94 9.62
C ASN A 124 19.72 17.95 10.44
N VAL A 125 20.05 18.06 11.72
CA VAL A 125 19.51 19.07 12.62
C VAL A 125 20.62 20.03 13.03
N MET A 126 20.43 21.30 12.73
CA MET A 126 21.36 22.37 13.07
C MET A 126 20.71 23.37 14.05
N VAL A 127 21.40 23.64 15.12
CA VAL A 127 20.99 24.68 16.10
C VAL A 127 21.93 25.85 15.94
N LYS A 128 21.40 27.03 15.67
CA LYS A 128 22.15 28.27 15.57
C LYS A 128 21.55 29.32 16.48
N GLU A 129 22.40 30.13 17.11
CA GLU A 129 21.97 31.34 17.77
C GLU A 129 21.64 32.40 16.71
N TYR A 130 20.39 32.86 16.73
CA TYR A 130 19.91 33.88 15.79
C TYR A 130 20.05 35.29 16.36
N ALA A 131 19.88 35.45 17.65
CA ALA A 131 20.07 36.69 18.43
C ALA A 131 20.33 36.31 19.89
N PRO A 132 20.82 37.23 20.73
CA PRO A 132 21.02 36.95 22.15
C PRO A 132 19.76 36.30 22.78
N PHE A 133 19.93 35.11 23.34
CA PHE A 133 18.87 34.30 23.96
C PHE A 133 17.82 33.71 22.99
N ILE A 134 18.00 33.81 21.67
CA ILE A 134 17.11 33.22 20.67
C ILE A 134 17.85 32.14 19.88
N LEU A 135 17.41 30.88 20.05
CA LEU A 135 17.95 29.75 19.30
C LEU A 135 17.05 29.44 18.10
N SER A 136 17.67 29.24 16.94
CA SER A 136 17.01 28.81 15.72
C SER A 136 17.28 27.32 15.48
N TYR A 137 16.24 26.55 15.32
CA TYR A 137 16.30 25.16 14.91
C TYR A 137 16.09 25.05 13.39
N ILE A 138 17.04 24.46 12.70
CA ILE A 138 16.94 24.18 11.28
C ILE A 138 17.06 22.68 11.10
N ALA A 139 15.95 22.04 10.69
CA ALA A 139 15.96 20.64 10.29
C ALA A 139 15.80 20.55 8.78
N THR A 140 16.77 19.96 8.10
CA THR A 140 16.72 19.71 6.65
C THR A 140 16.80 18.22 6.42
N MET A 141 15.88 17.72 5.56
CA MET A 141 15.82 16.31 5.23
C MET A 141 15.67 16.18 3.72
N PHE A 142 16.57 15.44 3.09
CA PHE A 142 16.54 15.14 1.66
C PHE A 142 16.48 13.62 1.49
N PHE A 143 15.35 13.12 1.05
CA PHE A 143 15.19 11.71 0.70
C PHE A 143 14.20 11.55 -0.45
N GLY A 144 14.37 10.50 -1.22
CA GLY A 144 13.44 10.10 -2.26
C GLY A 144 12.91 8.69 -1.98
N VAL A 145 11.67 8.45 -2.30
CA VAL A 145 11.05 7.12 -2.21
C VAL A 145 10.53 6.73 -3.58
N GLN A 146 10.88 5.54 -4.05
CA GLN A 146 10.46 5.05 -5.35
C GLN A 146 10.29 3.53 -5.32
N PHE A 147 9.47 2.99 -6.24
CA PHE A 147 9.47 1.56 -6.52
C PHE A 147 10.64 1.22 -7.45
N GLU A 148 11.32 0.11 -7.18
CA GLU A 148 12.40 -0.42 -8.03
C GLU A 148 11.87 -0.74 -9.43
N THR A 149 10.70 -1.37 -9.49
CA THR A 149 10.05 -1.73 -10.76
C THR A 149 8.54 -1.71 -10.66
N LEU A 150 7.89 -1.40 -11.77
CA LEU A 150 6.43 -1.45 -11.94
C LEU A 150 5.97 -2.70 -12.72
N ASP A 151 6.87 -3.67 -12.95
CA ASP A 151 6.55 -4.94 -13.63
C ASP A 151 5.50 -5.73 -12.83
N LYS A 152 4.53 -6.32 -13.53
CA LYS A 152 3.48 -7.19 -12.96
C LYS A 152 3.99 -8.32 -12.07
N ARG A 153 5.28 -8.71 -12.21
CA ARG A 153 5.93 -9.75 -11.40
C ARG A 153 6.30 -9.27 -10.00
N ARG A 154 6.29 -7.95 -9.77
CA ARG A 154 6.67 -7.33 -8.48
C ARG A 154 5.71 -6.27 -7.97
N PHE A 155 4.82 -5.80 -8.85
CA PHE A 155 3.95 -4.67 -8.55
C PHE A 155 2.59 -4.79 -9.23
N LYS A 156 1.53 -4.39 -8.52
CA LYS A 156 0.20 -4.21 -9.09
C LYS A 156 -0.52 -3.04 -8.43
N THR A 157 -1.10 -2.18 -9.25
CA THR A 157 -1.98 -1.09 -8.82
C THR A 157 -3.44 -1.49 -9.00
N ILE A 158 -4.24 -1.18 -8.02
CA ILE A 158 -5.69 -1.36 -8.03
C ILE A 158 -6.34 0.01 -7.88
N GLU A 159 -7.20 0.36 -8.82
CA GLU A 159 -8.06 1.53 -8.73
C GLU A 159 -9.44 1.10 -8.23
N ILE A 160 -9.93 1.77 -7.21
CA ILE A 160 -11.24 1.56 -6.59
C ILE A 160 -12.09 2.80 -6.73
N THR A 161 -13.40 2.63 -6.76
CA THR A 161 -14.35 3.74 -6.62
C THR A 161 -14.58 3.99 -5.13
N VAL A 162 -14.30 5.21 -4.68
CA VAL A 162 -14.46 5.65 -3.29
C VAL A 162 -15.85 6.23 -3.08
#